data_ea3500f8a32303654dc1e001a6d9a32e
#
_entry.id   ea3500f8a32303654dc1e001a6d9a32e
#
_cell.length_a   1.000
_cell.length_b   1.000
_cell.length_c   1.000
_cell.angle_alpha   90.00
_cell.angle_beta   90.00
_cell.angle_gamma   90.00
#
_symmetry.space_group_name_H-M   'P 1'
#
loop_
_entity.id
_entity.type
_entity.pdbx_description
1 polymer ?
#
loop_
_entity_poly.entity_id
_entity_poly.type
_entity_poly.pdbx_seq_one_letter_code
_entity_poly.pdbx_strand_id
1 'polypeptide(L)'
;TRAQIEQAAKASQIHEFVQSLPKGYDTMVGERGLKLSGGEKQRVGIARSLLKNPPILLLDEATSALDTQTEHEIQESLIQMGQGRTVMIIAHRLSTVVHADCIVVLEQGQIVESGSHEALLAQEGRYAHLWHLQLSEEGAGAL
;
A
#
# COMPACT_ATOMS: atom_id res chain seq x y z
N THR A 1 21.70 -9.75 -1.54
CA THR A 1 22.25 -10.51 -0.38
C THR A 1 21.11 -11.00 0.50
N ARG A 2 21.37 -11.99 1.37
CA ARG A 2 20.40 -12.52 2.34
C ARG A 2 19.86 -11.41 3.26
N ALA A 3 20.74 -10.54 3.73
CA ALA A 3 20.37 -9.42 4.60
C ALA A 3 19.36 -8.47 3.92
N GLN A 4 19.52 -8.19 2.63
CA GLN A 4 18.57 -7.36 1.87
C GLN A 4 17.20 -8.04 1.72
N ILE A 5 17.18 -9.36 1.51
CA ILE A 5 15.94 -10.15 1.44
C ILE A 5 15.19 -10.08 2.78
N GLU A 6 15.90 -10.27 3.89
CA GLU A 6 15.32 -10.21 5.24
C GLU A 6 14.81 -8.80 5.59
N GLN A 7 15.54 -7.76 5.19
CA GLN A 7 15.11 -6.37 5.37
C GLN A 7 13.82 -6.09 4.58
N ALA A 8 13.76 -6.50 3.31
CA ALA A 8 12.56 -6.34 2.48
C ALA A 8 11.38 -7.13 3.05
N ALA A 9 11.62 -8.34 3.56
CA ALA A 9 10.59 -9.17 4.18
C ALA A 9 10.06 -8.56 5.49
N LYS A 10 10.91 -7.96 6.32
CA LYS A 10 10.51 -7.23 7.52
C LYS A 10 9.66 -6.03 7.17
N ALA A 11 10.10 -5.22 6.21
CA ALA A 11 9.37 -4.03 5.75
C ALA A 11 8.00 -4.36 5.15
N SER A 12 7.81 -5.54 4.59
CA SER A 12 6.53 -6.02 4.06
C SER A 12 5.74 -6.91 5.01
N GLN A 13 6.13 -6.99 6.30
CA GLN A 13 5.45 -7.77 7.35
C GLN A 13 5.27 -9.27 7.01
N ILE A 14 6.21 -9.86 6.24
CA ILE A 14 6.17 -11.30 5.90
C ILE A 14 7.28 -12.10 6.59
N HIS A 15 8.24 -11.44 7.24
CA HIS A 15 9.43 -12.07 7.82
C HIS A 15 9.09 -13.15 8.84
N GLU A 16 8.23 -12.84 9.82
CA GLU A 16 7.85 -13.76 10.90
C GLU A 16 7.15 -15.00 10.35
N PHE A 17 6.23 -14.80 9.39
CA PHE A 17 5.59 -15.91 8.70
C PHE A 17 6.61 -16.80 8.00
N VAL A 18 7.56 -16.23 7.26
CA VAL A 18 8.60 -17.01 6.57
C VAL A 18 9.48 -17.76 7.57
N GLN A 19 9.83 -17.16 8.70
CA GLN A 19 10.62 -17.83 9.75
C GLN A 19 9.87 -18.98 10.43
N SER A 20 8.55 -18.93 10.51
CA SER A 20 7.73 -20.01 11.08
C SER A 20 7.68 -21.26 10.19
N LEU A 21 8.06 -21.14 8.92
CA LEU A 21 8.06 -22.27 8.00
C LEU A 21 9.23 -23.22 8.26
N PRO A 22 9.07 -24.54 8.08
CA PRO A 22 10.13 -25.53 8.36
C PRO A 22 11.43 -25.30 7.61
N LYS A 23 11.37 -24.72 6.40
CA LYS A 23 12.53 -24.38 5.57
C LYS A 23 12.81 -22.88 5.50
N GLY A 24 12.08 -22.07 6.28
CA GLY A 24 12.24 -20.62 6.26
C GLY A 24 12.18 -20.06 4.84
N TYR A 25 13.14 -19.22 4.51
CA TYR A 25 13.27 -18.60 3.18
C TYR A 25 13.56 -19.57 2.02
N ASP A 26 13.94 -20.80 2.31
CA ASP A 26 14.18 -21.85 1.30
C ASP A 26 12.91 -22.66 1.02
N THR A 27 11.78 -22.26 1.58
CA THR A 27 10.49 -22.88 1.33
C THR A 27 10.02 -22.61 -0.09
N MET A 28 9.74 -23.67 -0.84
CA MET A 28 9.16 -23.54 -2.17
C MET A 28 7.68 -23.16 -2.06
N VAL A 29 7.31 -22.09 -2.73
CA VAL A 29 5.92 -21.58 -2.78
C VAL A 29 5.37 -21.62 -4.20
N GLY A 30 4.05 -21.66 -4.36
CA GLY A 30 3.37 -21.68 -5.64
C GLY A 30 2.70 -23.02 -5.95
N GLU A 31 2.48 -23.34 -7.23
CA GLU A 31 1.71 -24.52 -7.66
C GLU A 31 2.30 -25.86 -7.17
N ARG A 32 3.62 -25.95 -7.05
CA ARG A 32 4.35 -27.15 -6.63
C ARG A 32 4.88 -27.09 -5.20
N GLY A 33 4.46 -26.09 -4.41
CA GLY A 33 4.93 -25.87 -3.06
C GLY A 33 3.80 -25.41 -2.13
N LEU A 34 4.19 -24.70 -1.06
CA LEU A 34 3.24 -24.13 -0.11
C LEU A 34 2.31 -23.12 -0.81
N LYS A 35 1.01 -23.28 -0.62
CA LYS A 35 0.03 -22.28 -1.09
C LYS A 35 -0.02 -21.14 -0.08
N LEU A 36 0.25 -19.93 -0.55
CA LEU A 36 0.13 -18.71 0.22
C LEU A 36 -1.32 -18.21 0.18
N SER A 37 -1.78 -17.63 1.27
CA SER A 37 -3.01 -16.84 1.33
C SER A 37 -2.91 -15.59 0.44
N GLY A 38 -4.03 -14.90 0.19
CA GLY A 38 -4.05 -13.65 -0.57
C GLY A 38 -3.15 -12.59 0.04
N GLY A 39 -3.24 -12.38 1.36
CA GLY A 39 -2.42 -11.43 2.10
C GLY A 39 -0.92 -11.78 2.09
N GLU A 40 -0.57 -13.05 2.24
CA GLU A 40 0.83 -13.49 2.15
C GLU A 40 1.41 -13.28 0.75
N LYS A 41 0.65 -13.59 -0.31
CA LYS A 41 1.07 -13.31 -1.69
C LYS A 41 1.32 -11.83 -1.91
N GLN A 42 0.44 -10.98 -1.40
CA GLN A 42 0.56 -9.53 -1.53
C GLN A 42 1.80 -9.02 -0.81
N ARG A 43 2.05 -9.45 0.45
CA ARG A 43 3.26 -9.09 1.20
C ARG A 43 4.55 -9.57 0.53
N VAL A 44 4.55 -10.77 -0.04
CA VAL A 44 5.69 -11.26 -0.84
C VAL A 44 5.89 -10.40 -2.09
N GLY A 45 4.81 -9.98 -2.77
CA GLY A 45 4.87 -9.07 -3.90
C GLY A 45 5.49 -7.73 -3.55
N ILE A 46 5.08 -7.15 -2.42
CA ILE A 46 5.65 -5.94 -1.86
C ILE A 46 7.14 -6.13 -1.56
N ALA A 47 7.53 -7.19 -0.82
CA ALA A 47 8.93 -7.49 -0.52
C ALA A 47 9.81 -7.56 -1.78
N ARG A 48 9.30 -8.20 -2.84
CA ARG A 48 10.02 -8.31 -4.12
C ARG A 48 10.20 -6.95 -4.80
N SER A 49 9.18 -6.10 -4.76
CA SER A 49 9.25 -4.74 -5.30
C SER A 49 10.26 -3.90 -4.53
N LEU A 50 10.27 -4.01 -3.21
CA LEU A 50 11.21 -3.32 -2.34
C LEU A 50 12.66 -3.77 -2.58
N LEU A 51 12.88 -5.08 -2.74
CA LEU A 51 14.19 -5.65 -2.98
C LEU A 51 14.81 -5.18 -4.32
N LYS A 52 13.99 -4.93 -5.35
CA LYS A 52 14.42 -4.36 -6.63
C LYS A 52 14.91 -2.93 -6.52
N ASN A 53 14.50 -2.21 -5.48
CA ASN A 53 14.88 -0.83 -5.22
C ASN A 53 14.68 0.14 -6.41
N PRO A 54 13.51 0.18 -7.06
CA PRO A 54 13.29 0.99 -8.24
C PRO A 54 13.24 2.49 -7.90
N PRO A 55 13.62 3.38 -8.84
CA PRO A 55 13.51 4.84 -8.63
C PRO A 55 12.05 5.34 -8.63
N ILE A 56 11.14 4.60 -9.27
CA ILE A 56 9.70 4.87 -9.31
C ILE A 56 8.98 3.64 -8.77
N LEU A 57 8.11 3.83 -7.79
CA LEU A 57 7.29 2.81 -7.20
C LEU A 57 5.82 3.09 -7.54
N LEU A 58 5.16 2.14 -8.19
CA LEU A 58 3.73 2.18 -8.46
C LEU A 58 3.02 1.18 -7.54
N LEU A 59 2.12 1.71 -6.72
CA LEU A 59 1.30 0.94 -5.79
C LEU A 59 -0.15 1.00 -6.25
N ASP A 60 -0.64 -0.11 -6.77
CA ASP A 60 -2.02 -0.25 -7.18
C ASP A 60 -2.73 -1.17 -6.18
N GLU A 61 -3.60 -0.58 -5.35
CA GLU A 61 -4.40 -1.30 -4.36
C GLU A 61 -3.59 -2.30 -3.50
N ALA A 62 -2.36 -1.87 -3.12
CA ALA A 62 -1.33 -2.75 -2.55
C ALA A 62 -1.73 -3.42 -1.22
N THR A 63 -2.86 -3.04 -0.61
CA THR A 63 -3.25 -3.46 0.74
C THR A 63 -4.68 -3.99 0.84
N SER A 64 -5.42 -4.09 -0.28
CA SER A 64 -6.85 -4.45 -0.30
C SER A 64 -7.21 -5.82 0.29
N ALA A 65 -6.26 -6.75 0.35
CA ALA A 65 -6.45 -8.10 0.89
C ALA A 65 -5.91 -8.28 2.32
N LEU A 66 -5.53 -7.19 2.99
CA LEU A 66 -4.93 -7.20 4.31
C LEU A 66 -5.94 -6.77 5.39
N ASP A 67 -5.72 -7.24 6.61
CA ASP A 67 -6.40 -6.70 7.78
C ASP A 67 -5.91 -5.26 8.06
N THR A 68 -6.74 -4.47 8.73
CA THR A 68 -6.52 -3.03 8.92
C THR A 68 -5.19 -2.71 9.62
N GLN A 69 -4.75 -3.53 10.58
CA GLN A 69 -3.51 -3.28 11.31
C GLN A 69 -2.29 -3.56 10.42
N THR A 70 -2.28 -4.70 9.74
CA THR A 70 -1.21 -5.07 8.79
C THR A 70 -1.15 -4.08 7.63
N GLU A 71 -2.31 -3.59 7.16
CA GLU A 71 -2.39 -2.54 6.15
C GLU A 71 -1.65 -1.28 6.59
N HIS A 72 -1.91 -0.80 7.81
CA HIS A 72 -1.28 0.41 8.35
C HIS A 72 0.25 0.27 8.47
N GLU A 73 0.72 -0.85 9.03
CA GLU A 73 2.15 -1.14 9.18
C GLU A 73 2.89 -1.20 7.82
N ILE A 74 2.24 -1.78 6.80
CA ILE A 74 2.80 -1.82 5.45
C ILE A 74 2.81 -0.43 4.82
N GLN A 75 1.75 0.36 4.99
CA GLN A 75 1.70 1.73 4.48
C GLN A 75 2.82 2.59 5.08
N GLU A 76 3.04 2.53 6.39
CA GLU A 76 4.16 3.22 7.02
C GLU A 76 5.51 2.80 6.43
N SER A 77 5.71 1.50 6.24
CA SER A 77 6.92 0.96 5.63
C SER A 77 7.11 1.44 4.20
N LEU A 78 6.03 1.49 3.40
CA LEU A 78 6.06 1.97 2.02
C LEU A 78 6.36 3.48 1.95
N ILE A 79 5.80 4.28 2.85
CA ILE A 79 6.11 5.72 2.96
C ILE A 79 7.59 5.94 3.30
N GLN A 80 8.12 5.23 4.30
CA GLN A 80 9.55 5.32 4.67
C GLN A 80 10.45 4.92 3.49
N MET A 81 10.09 3.91 2.75
CA MET A 81 10.85 3.44 1.59
C MET A 81 10.68 4.33 0.36
N GLY A 82 9.63 5.14 0.32
CA GLY A 82 9.42 6.17 -0.70
C GLY A 82 10.37 7.36 -0.60
N GLN A 83 11.05 7.53 0.53
CA GLN A 83 11.98 8.65 0.71
C GLN A 83 13.08 8.65 -0.37
N GLY A 84 13.23 9.77 -1.07
CA GLY A 84 14.15 9.92 -2.17
C GLY A 84 13.73 9.27 -3.49
N ARG A 85 12.46 8.88 -3.63
CA ARG A 85 11.89 8.26 -4.83
C ARG A 85 10.56 8.89 -5.22
N THR A 86 10.14 8.61 -6.44
CA THR A 86 8.78 8.91 -6.88
C THR A 86 7.87 7.73 -6.52
N VAL A 87 6.87 7.98 -5.69
CA VAL A 87 5.83 6.98 -5.34
C VAL A 87 4.51 7.42 -5.94
N MET A 88 3.89 6.57 -6.73
CA MET A 88 2.55 6.76 -7.27
C MET A 88 1.64 5.72 -6.62
N ILE A 89 0.56 6.18 -6.01
CA ILE A 89 -0.41 5.32 -5.32
C ILE A 89 -1.77 5.46 -6.01
N ILE A 90 -2.34 4.34 -6.44
CA ILE A 90 -3.74 4.26 -6.84
C ILE A 90 -4.50 3.84 -5.59
N ALA A 91 -5.30 4.76 -5.05
CA ALA A 91 -5.94 4.57 -3.76
C ALA A 91 -7.44 4.37 -3.90
N HIS A 92 -7.97 3.39 -3.19
CA HIS A 92 -9.40 3.17 -3.00
C HIS A 92 -9.90 3.75 -1.66
N ARG A 93 -8.98 3.97 -0.71
CA ARG A 93 -9.24 4.67 0.55
C ARG A 93 -8.52 6.00 0.54
N LEU A 94 -9.26 7.08 0.73
CA LEU A 94 -8.69 8.43 0.70
C LEU A 94 -7.74 8.69 1.89
N SER A 95 -7.91 7.99 3.01
CA SER A 95 -6.98 8.03 4.14
C SER A 95 -5.53 7.68 3.76
N THR A 96 -5.32 6.90 2.70
CA THR A 96 -3.99 6.53 2.24
C THR A 96 -3.25 7.64 1.50
N VAL A 97 -3.96 8.64 0.98
CA VAL A 97 -3.39 9.71 0.16
C VAL A 97 -3.30 11.06 0.86
N VAL A 98 -3.77 11.16 2.11
CA VAL A 98 -3.76 12.43 2.87
C VAL A 98 -2.36 13.05 2.97
N HIS A 99 -1.32 12.22 3.04
CA HIS A 99 0.08 12.66 3.15
C HIS A 99 0.81 12.74 1.81
N ALA A 100 0.12 12.55 0.69
CA ALA A 100 0.73 12.67 -0.63
C ALA A 100 1.07 14.14 -0.95
N ASP A 101 2.23 14.36 -1.56
CA ASP A 101 2.66 15.70 -2.01
C ASP A 101 1.70 16.28 -3.06
N CYS A 102 1.12 15.40 -3.87
CA CYS A 102 0.16 15.78 -4.91
C CYS A 102 -0.87 14.66 -5.10
N ILE A 103 -2.13 15.01 -5.00
CA ILE A 103 -3.27 14.14 -5.29
C ILE A 103 -3.79 14.54 -6.67
N VAL A 104 -4.09 13.55 -7.51
CA VAL A 104 -4.66 13.74 -8.83
C VAL A 104 -6.01 13.04 -8.87
N VAL A 105 -7.07 13.78 -9.16
CA VAL A 105 -8.42 13.23 -9.32
C VAL A 105 -8.71 13.02 -10.80
N LEU A 106 -9.04 11.76 -11.14
CA LEU A 106 -9.36 11.36 -12.50
C LEU A 106 -10.87 11.12 -12.64
N GLU A 107 -11.47 11.68 -13.69
CA GLU A 107 -12.85 11.42 -14.06
C GLU A 107 -12.93 11.23 -15.59
N GLN A 108 -13.52 10.13 -16.04
CA GLN A 108 -13.65 9.78 -17.46
C GLN A 108 -12.32 9.87 -18.24
N GLY A 109 -11.21 9.45 -17.59
CA GLY A 109 -9.88 9.46 -18.20
C GLY A 109 -9.20 10.83 -18.26
N GLN A 110 -9.79 11.86 -17.64
CA GLN A 110 -9.23 13.21 -17.59
C GLN A 110 -8.91 13.62 -16.15
N ILE A 111 -7.85 14.40 -15.99
CA ILE A 111 -7.51 15.02 -14.71
C ILE A 111 -8.48 16.20 -14.50
N VAL A 112 -9.32 16.08 -13.47
CA VAL A 112 -10.31 17.13 -13.13
C VAL A 112 -9.83 18.01 -11.99
N GLU A 113 -9.02 17.47 -11.06
CA GLU A 113 -8.44 18.23 -9.95
C GLU A 113 -7.02 17.70 -9.67
N SER A 114 -6.15 18.59 -9.17
CA SER A 114 -4.85 18.19 -8.65
C SER A 114 -4.38 19.18 -7.58
N GLY A 115 -3.74 18.66 -6.52
CA GLY A 115 -3.23 19.47 -5.42
C GLY A 115 -2.94 18.65 -4.17
N SER A 116 -2.58 19.32 -3.08
CA SER A 116 -2.48 18.69 -1.77
C SER A 116 -3.87 18.40 -1.19
N HIS A 117 -3.94 17.53 -0.19
CA HIS A 117 -5.17 17.22 0.54
C HIS A 117 -5.90 18.49 1.01
N GLU A 118 -5.18 19.39 1.67
CA GLU A 118 -5.75 20.64 2.18
C GLU A 118 -6.26 21.55 1.07
N ALA A 119 -5.50 21.68 -0.02
CA ALA A 119 -5.88 22.52 -1.16
C ALA A 119 -7.14 22.00 -1.85
N LEU A 120 -7.25 20.69 -2.03
CA LEU A 120 -8.41 20.07 -2.66
C LEU A 120 -9.66 20.10 -1.77
N LEU A 121 -9.51 20.00 -0.46
CA LEU A 121 -10.63 20.19 0.47
C LEU A 121 -11.14 21.64 0.41
N ALA A 122 -10.24 22.63 0.37
CA ALA A 122 -10.60 24.04 0.30
C ALA A 122 -11.29 24.43 -1.03
N GLN A 123 -11.10 23.65 -2.09
CA GLN A 123 -11.79 23.85 -3.38
C GLN A 123 -13.25 23.39 -3.35
N GLU A 124 -13.64 22.58 -2.33
CA GLU A 124 -14.99 22.00 -2.21
C GLU A 124 -15.46 21.26 -3.47
N GLY A 125 -14.51 20.70 -4.24
CA GLY A 125 -14.75 20.02 -5.51
C GLY A 125 -15.02 18.53 -5.38
N ARG A 126 -14.64 17.78 -6.40
CA ARG A 126 -14.86 16.33 -6.48
C ARG A 126 -14.15 15.57 -5.37
N TYR A 127 -12.89 15.94 -5.08
CA TYR A 127 -12.12 15.34 -3.99
C TYR A 127 -12.79 15.53 -2.63
N ALA A 128 -13.18 16.76 -2.31
CA ALA A 128 -13.84 17.07 -1.05
C ALA A 128 -15.16 16.29 -0.88
N HIS A 129 -15.94 16.18 -1.95
CA HIS A 129 -17.16 15.38 -1.95
C HIS A 129 -16.89 13.89 -1.64
N LEU A 130 -15.91 13.29 -2.30
CA LEU A 130 -15.52 11.89 -2.06
C LEU A 130 -15.00 11.69 -0.63
N TRP A 131 -14.22 12.65 -0.12
CA TRP A 131 -13.70 12.63 1.25
C TRP A 131 -14.84 12.60 2.28
N HIS A 132 -15.83 13.48 2.14
CA HIS A 132 -16.98 13.54 3.06
C HIS A 132 -17.85 12.28 2.97
N LEU A 133 -18.03 11.71 1.80
CA LEU A 133 -18.76 10.44 1.64
C LEU A 133 -18.07 9.32 2.40
N GLN A 134 -16.75 9.16 2.24
CA GLN A 134 -16.00 8.10 2.92
C GLN A 134 -16.03 8.25 4.44
N LEU A 135 -15.89 9.47 4.96
CA LEU A 135 -16.00 9.73 6.40
C LEU A 135 -17.38 9.38 6.95
N SER A 136 -18.44 9.62 6.18
CA SER A 136 -19.80 9.27 6.59
C SER A 136 -20.06 7.76 6.62
N GLU A 137 -19.45 7.01 5.72
CA GLU A 137 -19.53 5.55 5.69
C GLU A 137 -18.74 4.91 6.84
N GLU A 138 -17.54 5.40 7.13
CA GLU A 138 -16.72 4.94 8.27
C GLU A 138 -17.35 5.27 9.61
N GLY A 139 -18.01 6.43 9.74
CA GLY A 139 -18.75 6.83 10.95
C GLY A 139 -20.04 6.03 11.17
N ALA A 140 -20.70 5.57 10.12
CA ALA A 140 -21.93 4.76 10.20
C ALA A 140 -21.65 3.30 10.55
N GLY A 141 -20.44 2.79 10.30
CA GLY A 141 -20.03 1.43 10.63
C GLY A 141 -19.54 1.23 12.07
N ALA A 142 -19.48 2.30 12.88
CA ALA A 142 -18.97 2.29 14.26
C ALA A 142 -20.07 2.27 15.35
N LEU A 143 -21.36 1.97 15.00
CA LEU A 143 -22.49 1.83 15.94
C LEU A 143 -22.92 0.38 16.11
#